data_97313259e76eccd8d5fbe028ef16407f
#
_entry.id   97313259e76eccd8d5fbe028ef16407f
#
_cell.length_a   1.000
_cell.length_b   1.000
_cell.length_c   1.000
_cell.angle_alpha   90.00
_cell.angle_beta   90.00
_cell.angle_gamma   90.00
#
_symmetry.space_group_name_H-M   'P 1'
#
loop_
_entity.id
_entity.type
_entity.pdbx_description
1 polymer ?
#
loop_
_entity_poly.entity_id
_entity_poly.type
_entity_poly.pdbx_seq_one_letter_code
_entity_poly.pdbx_strand_id
1 'polypeptide(L)'
;MPSPFPDGETIADTDRRAVVLLAASPELTVTWSRYAGGERGPDLHVHREHVDAFYVLTGEITFEVGPGADRVRAPAGTYVAVPPNVVHTFVNASRADATWLNYHAPDRGFAAYLRAARDGRDAAWDSFDPPADGGRSPADVVIRESRTAGA
;
A
#
# COMPACT_ATOMS: atom_id res chain seq x y z
N MET A 1 -9.84 -1.56 -15.91
CA MET A 1 -8.84 -0.63 -16.49
C MET A 1 -7.49 -1.31 -16.52
N PRO A 2 -6.84 -1.42 -17.68
CA PRO A 2 -5.49 -2.00 -17.74
C PRO A 2 -4.45 -1.08 -17.09
N SER A 3 -3.33 -1.68 -16.69
CA SER A 3 -2.20 -0.92 -16.15
C SER A 3 -1.67 0.08 -17.19
N PRO A 4 -1.33 1.32 -16.77
CA PRO A 4 -0.64 2.26 -17.65
C PRO A 4 0.84 1.92 -17.86
N PHE A 5 1.33 0.84 -17.27
CA PHE A 5 2.73 0.43 -17.33
C PHE A 5 2.89 -0.91 -18.06
N PRO A 6 2.93 -0.91 -19.41
CA PRO A 6 2.98 -2.16 -20.17
C PRO A 6 4.27 -2.97 -19.95
N ASP A 7 5.36 -2.29 -19.54
CA ASP A 7 6.65 -2.95 -19.28
C ASP A 7 6.81 -3.41 -17.83
N GLY A 8 5.81 -3.19 -16.98
CA GLY A 8 5.83 -3.66 -15.60
C GLY A 8 5.59 -5.15 -15.50
N GLU A 9 6.02 -5.73 -14.39
CA GLU A 9 5.80 -7.15 -14.11
C GLU A 9 4.44 -7.36 -13.42
N THR A 10 3.51 -8.04 -14.08
CA THR A 10 2.19 -8.29 -13.51
C THR A 10 2.28 -9.30 -12.37
N ILE A 11 1.82 -8.90 -11.20
CA ILE A 11 1.71 -9.75 -10.02
C ILE A 11 0.29 -10.30 -9.89
N ALA A 12 -0.71 -9.46 -10.08
CA ALA A 12 -2.12 -9.85 -10.05
C ALA A 12 -2.90 -9.02 -11.06
N ASP A 13 -3.90 -9.64 -11.67
CA ASP A 13 -4.80 -8.95 -12.60
C ASP A 13 -6.15 -9.67 -12.61
N THR A 14 -7.03 -9.23 -11.73
CA THR A 14 -8.40 -9.75 -11.59
C THR A 14 -9.39 -8.59 -11.66
N ASP A 15 -10.69 -8.89 -11.69
CA ASP A 15 -11.72 -7.85 -11.65
C ASP A 15 -11.65 -7.03 -10.35
N ARG A 16 -11.18 -7.63 -9.25
CA ARG A 16 -11.12 -6.99 -7.94
C ARG A 16 -9.86 -6.18 -7.72
N ARG A 17 -8.72 -6.67 -8.23
CA ARG A 17 -7.43 -5.98 -8.06
C ARG A 17 -6.45 -6.27 -9.17
N ALA A 18 -5.60 -5.29 -9.43
CA ALA A 18 -4.41 -5.46 -10.23
C ALA A 18 -3.22 -4.91 -9.45
N VAL A 19 -2.09 -5.61 -9.56
CA VAL A 19 -0.81 -5.18 -8.95
C VAL A 19 0.28 -5.40 -9.99
N VAL A 20 1.02 -4.35 -10.31
CA VAL A 20 2.12 -4.38 -11.27
C VAL A 20 3.39 -3.89 -10.58
N LEU A 21 4.43 -4.72 -10.61
CA LEU A 21 5.73 -4.39 -10.06
C LEU A 21 6.50 -3.53 -11.07
N LEU A 22 6.85 -2.31 -10.68
CA LEU A 22 7.52 -1.34 -11.55
C LEU A 22 9.03 -1.32 -11.35
N ALA A 23 9.48 -1.50 -10.10
CA ALA A 23 10.89 -1.51 -9.73
C ALA A 23 11.09 -2.43 -8.54
N ALA A 24 12.17 -3.19 -8.56
CA ALA A 24 12.53 -4.09 -7.48
C ALA A 24 14.05 -4.07 -7.31
N SER A 25 14.50 -3.42 -6.25
CA SER A 25 15.91 -3.38 -5.85
C SER A 25 15.98 -3.48 -4.31
N PRO A 26 17.15 -3.75 -3.74
CA PRO A 26 17.26 -3.76 -2.27
C PRO A 26 16.87 -2.44 -1.62
N GLU A 27 17.04 -1.33 -2.32
CA GLU A 27 16.79 0.02 -1.79
C GLU A 27 15.35 0.46 -1.92
N LEU A 28 14.63 -0.05 -2.93
CA LEU A 28 13.30 0.45 -3.26
C LEU A 28 12.52 -0.56 -4.09
N THR A 29 11.30 -0.81 -3.68
CA THR A 29 10.31 -1.54 -4.48
C THR A 29 9.12 -0.64 -4.72
N VAL A 30 8.68 -0.55 -5.97
CA VAL A 30 7.54 0.28 -6.37
C VAL A 30 6.53 -0.57 -7.10
N THR A 31 5.26 -0.45 -6.70
CA THR A 31 4.14 -1.07 -7.41
C THR A 31 3.11 -0.03 -7.82
N TRP A 32 2.44 -0.30 -8.93
CA TRP A 32 1.18 0.33 -9.28
C TRP A 32 0.06 -0.65 -8.93
N SER A 33 -1.00 -0.17 -8.29
CA SER A 33 -2.13 -1.01 -7.91
C SER A 33 -3.45 -0.36 -8.28
N ARG A 34 -4.42 -1.21 -8.59
CA ARG A 34 -5.83 -0.85 -8.75
C ARG A 34 -6.66 -1.76 -7.86
N TYR A 35 -7.53 -1.16 -7.04
CA TYR A 35 -8.54 -1.89 -6.27
C TYR A 35 -9.93 -1.45 -6.71
N ALA A 36 -10.78 -2.41 -6.98
CA ALA A 36 -12.21 -2.15 -7.19
C ALA A 36 -12.87 -1.64 -5.91
N GLY A 37 -14.03 -1.01 -6.05
CA GLY A 37 -14.80 -0.54 -4.89
C GLY A 37 -15.07 -1.66 -3.90
N GLY A 38 -14.80 -1.41 -2.63
CA GLY A 38 -14.95 -2.37 -1.54
C GLY A 38 -13.76 -3.30 -1.33
N GLU A 39 -12.78 -3.31 -2.21
CA GLU A 39 -11.62 -4.20 -2.07
C GLU A 39 -10.74 -3.76 -0.90
N ARG A 40 -10.35 -4.75 -0.09
CA ARG A 40 -9.59 -4.52 1.14
C ARG A 40 -8.16 -5.03 1.00
N GLY A 41 -7.21 -4.29 1.57
CA GLY A 41 -5.83 -4.70 1.70
C GLY A 41 -5.62 -5.78 2.76
N PRO A 42 -4.38 -5.99 3.21
CA PRO A 42 -4.07 -7.00 4.22
C PRO A 42 -4.71 -6.63 5.58
N ASP A 43 -4.65 -7.57 6.53
CA ASP A 43 -5.04 -7.27 7.91
C ASP A 43 -4.11 -6.20 8.50
N LEU A 44 -4.55 -5.57 9.60
CA LEU A 44 -3.71 -4.64 10.34
C LEU A 44 -2.35 -5.27 10.65
N HIS A 45 -1.27 -4.56 10.36
CA HIS A 45 0.10 -5.06 10.47
C HIS A 45 1.09 -3.93 10.70
N VAL A 46 2.34 -4.29 10.98
CA VAL A 46 3.46 -3.36 11.04
C VAL A 46 4.59 -3.85 10.16
N HIS A 47 5.38 -2.91 9.65
CA HIS A 47 6.72 -3.17 9.12
C HIS A 47 7.73 -2.71 10.16
N ARG A 48 8.82 -3.44 10.35
CA ARG A 48 9.80 -3.12 11.40
C ARG A 48 11.00 -2.35 10.87
N GLU A 49 11.33 -2.57 9.61
CA GLU A 49 12.60 -2.12 9.04
C GLU A 49 12.46 -1.32 7.74
N HIS A 50 11.24 -0.93 7.35
CA HIS A 50 11.06 -0.13 6.15
C HIS A 50 9.85 0.80 6.25
N VAL A 51 9.87 1.81 5.39
CA VAL A 51 8.75 2.75 5.19
C VAL A 51 7.84 2.20 4.10
N ASP A 52 6.53 2.31 4.33
CA ASP A 52 5.48 1.96 3.39
C ASP A 52 4.77 3.26 2.99
N ALA A 53 5.00 3.73 1.76
CA ALA A 53 4.48 4.99 1.29
C ALA A 53 3.57 4.80 0.07
N PHE A 54 2.61 5.69 -0.06
CA PHE A 54 1.55 5.62 -1.07
C PHE A 54 1.35 6.98 -1.72
N TYR A 55 1.09 6.99 -3.01
CA TYR A 55 0.59 8.17 -3.71
C TYR A 55 -0.66 7.79 -4.49
N VAL A 56 -1.81 8.33 -4.10
CA VAL A 56 -3.10 8.02 -4.73
C VAL A 56 -3.21 8.75 -6.06
N LEU A 57 -3.40 8.00 -7.14
CA LEU A 57 -3.47 8.53 -8.50
C LEU A 57 -4.89 8.86 -8.90
N THR A 58 -5.83 7.92 -8.68
CA THR A 58 -7.25 8.09 -9.02
C THR A 58 -8.12 7.49 -7.93
N GLY A 59 -9.33 8.00 -7.80
CA GLY A 59 -10.25 7.53 -6.78
C GLY A 59 -9.84 7.95 -5.37
N GLU A 60 -10.10 7.09 -4.41
CA GLU A 60 -9.84 7.36 -3.00
C GLU A 60 -9.48 6.05 -2.28
N ILE A 61 -8.47 6.09 -1.44
CA ILE A 61 -8.12 5.00 -0.53
C ILE A 61 -8.34 5.47 0.90
N THR A 62 -8.93 4.62 1.73
CA THR A 62 -9.05 4.86 3.17
C THR A 62 -8.00 4.04 3.89
N PHE A 63 -7.13 4.71 4.63
CA PHE A 63 -6.14 4.09 5.49
C PHE A 63 -6.72 3.94 6.89
N GLU A 64 -6.40 2.81 7.53
CA GLU A 64 -6.70 2.57 8.95
C GLU A 64 -5.37 2.54 9.67
N VAL A 65 -5.16 3.43 10.64
CA VAL A 65 -3.86 3.63 11.30
C VAL A 65 -3.99 3.57 12.81
N GLY A 66 -2.95 3.01 13.42
CA GLY A 66 -2.89 2.81 14.87
C GLY A 66 -3.68 1.60 15.34
N PRO A 67 -3.53 1.23 16.62
CA PRO A 67 -4.22 0.05 17.18
C PRO A 67 -5.73 0.21 17.22
N GLY A 68 -6.25 1.46 17.19
CA GLY A 68 -7.67 1.76 17.10
C GLY A 68 -8.22 1.77 15.68
N ALA A 69 -7.38 1.52 14.67
CA ALA A 69 -7.74 1.54 13.26
C ALA A 69 -8.46 2.84 12.86
N ASP A 70 -7.91 3.98 13.28
CA ASP A 70 -8.46 5.30 12.95
C ASP A 70 -8.38 5.54 11.45
N ARG A 71 -9.47 6.01 10.86
CA ARG A 71 -9.58 6.14 9.41
C ARG A 71 -9.08 7.48 8.91
N VAL A 72 -8.26 7.40 7.83
CA VAL A 72 -7.76 8.55 7.09
C VAL A 72 -8.14 8.36 5.63
N ARG A 73 -8.96 9.28 5.09
CA ARG A 73 -9.35 9.25 3.68
C ARG A 73 -8.30 9.95 2.85
N ALA A 74 -7.83 9.28 1.80
CA ALA A 74 -6.82 9.81 0.89
C ALA A 74 -7.34 9.85 -0.54
N PRO A 75 -7.86 10.99 -0.99
CA PRO A 75 -8.28 11.16 -2.39
C PRO A 75 -7.07 11.26 -3.32
N ALA A 76 -7.33 11.21 -4.62
CA ALA A 76 -6.31 11.39 -5.66
C ALA A 76 -5.43 12.61 -5.35
N GLY A 77 -4.11 12.46 -5.51
CA GLY A 77 -3.14 13.50 -5.21
C GLY A 77 -2.64 13.51 -3.78
N THR A 78 -3.05 12.55 -2.96
CA THR A 78 -2.60 12.46 -1.56
C THR A 78 -1.42 11.49 -1.44
N TYR A 79 -0.37 11.95 -0.76
CA TYR A 79 0.78 11.16 -0.35
C TYR A 79 0.62 10.74 1.10
N VAL A 80 0.82 9.46 1.38
CA VAL A 80 0.77 8.90 2.74
C VAL A 80 2.02 8.07 2.95
N ALA A 81 2.80 8.35 3.99
CA ALA A 81 3.96 7.55 4.35
C ALA A 81 3.81 7.00 5.77
N VAL A 82 3.85 5.69 5.88
CA VAL A 82 3.73 4.97 7.15
C VAL A 82 5.13 4.54 7.58
N PRO A 83 5.66 5.12 8.67
CA PRO A 83 6.98 4.73 9.17
C PRO A 83 6.95 3.33 9.83
N PRO A 84 8.13 2.73 10.05
CA PRO A 84 8.20 1.44 10.75
C PRO A 84 7.44 1.46 12.07
N ASN A 85 6.85 0.33 12.42
CA ASN A 85 6.15 0.07 13.68
C ASN A 85 4.84 0.83 13.89
N VAL A 86 4.30 1.49 12.87
CA VAL A 86 2.93 2.03 12.91
C VAL A 86 1.98 0.97 12.37
N VAL A 87 1.01 0.60 13.19
CA VAL A 87 -0.07 -0.33 12.79
C VAL A 87 -0.89 0.30 11.69
N HIS A 88 -1.07 -0.39 10.58
CA HIS A 88 -1.83 0.15 9.46
C HIS A 88 -2.40 -0.92 8.55
N THR A 89 -3.39 -0.52 7.78
CA THR A 89 -3.88 -1.20 6.58
C THR A 89 -4.66 -0.18 5.74
N PHE A 90 -5.26 -0.64 4.66
CA PHE A 90 -6.02 0.23 3.77
C PHE A 90 -7.15 -0.53 3.10
N VAL A 91 -8.13 0.21 2.61
CA VAL A 91 -9.30 -0.31 1.93
C VAL A 91 -9.78 0.71 0.90
N ASN A 92 -10.27 0.24 -0.23
CA ASN A 92 -11.06 1.08 -1.10
C ASN A 92 -12.51 1.08 -0.61
N ALA A 93 -12.85 2.00 0.28
CA ALA A 93 -14.17 2.10 0.88
C ALA A 93 -15.19 2.77 -0.03
N SER A 94 -14.80 3.20 -1.22
CA SER A 94 -15.69 3.83 -2.21
C SER A 94 -16.38 2.78 -3.09
N ARG A 95 -17.18 3.23 -4.04
CA ARG A 95 -17.85 2.39 -5.04
C ARG A 95 -17.13 2.35 -6.39
N ALA A 96 -16.10 3.17 -6.55
CA ALA A 96 -15.34 3.27 -7.80
C ALA A 96 -13.96 2.66 -7.63
N ASP A 97 -13.30 2.36 -8.75
CA ASP A 97 -11.90 1.93 -8.72
C ASP A 97 -11.01 3.02 -8.15
N ALA A 98 -9.95 2.60 -7.46
CA ALA A 98 -8.88 3.48 -7.02
C ALA A 98 -7.55 2.93 -7.50
N THR A 99 -6.62 3.82 -7.87
CA THR A 99 -5.26 3.45 -8.28
C THR A 99 -4.24 4.25 -7.49
N TRP A 100 -3.09 3.64 -7.22
CA TRP A 100 -2.01 4.31 -6.48
C TRP A 100 -0.65 3.70 -6.79
N LEU A 101 0.38 4.47 -6.50
CA LEU A 101 1.74 3.97 -6.42
C LEU A 101 2.08 3.66 -4.97
N ASN A 102 2.74 2.53 -4.76
CA ASN A 102 3.18 2.10 -3.44
C ASN A 102 4.70 1.94 -3.44
N TYR A 103 5.35 2.48 -2.42
CA TYR A 103 6.80 2.51 -2.27
C TYR A 103 7.18 1.80 -0.98
N HIS A 104 8.05 0.80 -1.07
CA HIS A 104 8.67 0.14 0.09
C HIS A 104 10.17 0.43 0.07
N ALA A 105 10.67 1.13 1.07
CA ALA A 105 12.05 1.57 1.10
C ALA A 105 12.67 1.39 2.51
N PRO A 106 13.70 0.55 2.63
CA PRO A 106 14.20 -0.44 1.66
C PRO A 106 13.20 -1.57 1.40
N ASP A 107 13.48 -2.42 0.43
CA ASP A 107 12.55 -3.49 0.02
C ASP A 107 12.19 -4.46 1.14
N ARG A 108 13.14 -4.95 1.86
CA ARG A 108 12.99 -5.92 2.98
C ARG A 108 12.13 -7.13 2.66
N GLY A 109 12.26 -7.65 1.44
CA GLY A 109 11.61 -8.89 1.02
C GLY A 109 10.26 -8.71 0.34
N PHE A 110 9.80 -7.50 0.14
CA PHE A 110 8.47 -7.26 -0.44
C PHE A 110 8.35 -7.77 -1.88
N ALA A 111 9.32 -7.49 -2.75
CA ALA A 111 9.28 -7.97 -4.13
C ALA A 111 9.26 -9.51 -4.19
N ALA A 112 10.09 -10.17 -3.40
CA ALA A 112 10.12 -11.64 -3.33
C ALA A 112 8.80 -12.20 -2.81
N TYR A 113 8.18 -11.54 -1.83
CA TYR A 113 6.87 -11.91 -1.30
C TYR A 113 5.79 -11.82 -2.39
N LEU A 114 5.75 -10.72 -3.14
CA LEU A 114 4.77 -10.53 -4.22
C LEU A 114 4.90 -11.62 -5.29
N ARG A 115 6.13 -11.93 -5.70
CA ARG A 115 6.38 -12.97 -6.70
C ARG A 115 6.00 -14.35 -6.19
N ALA A 116 6.30 -14.65 -4.93
CA ALA A 116 5.92 -15.91 -4.31
C ALA A 116 4.39 -16.05 -4.26
N ALA A 117 3.69 -15.00 -3.81
CA ALA A 117 2.22 -14.99 -3.75
C ALA A 117 1.59 -15.20 -5.13
N ARG A 118 2.13 -14.54 -6.17
CA ARG A 118 1.68 -14.77 -7.56
C ARG A 118 1.82 -16.24 -7.96
N ASP A 119 2.89 -16.87 -7.54
CA ASP A 119 3.23 -18.25 -7.93
C ASP A 119 2.65 -19.29 -6.96
N GLY A 120 1.77 -18.89 -6.05
CA GLY A 120 1.13 -19.79 -5.08
C GLY A 120 2.05 -20.27 -3.97
N ARG A 121 3.12 -19.54 -3.68
CA ARG A 121 4.12 -19.87 -2.67
C ARG A 121 4.11 -18.82 -1.56
N ASP A 122 4.70 -19.16 -0.43
CA ASP A 122 4.92 -18.23 0.68
C ASP A 122 6.37 -17.76 0.68
N ALA A 123 6.59 -16.52 1.12
CA ALA A 123 7.90 -15.98 1.40
C ALA A 123 7.79 -15.05 2.61
N ALA A 124 8.71 -15.19 3.54
CA ALA A 124 8.80 -14.28 4.68
C ALA A 124 9.30 -12.91 4.20
N TRP A 125 8.77 -11.85 4.80
CA TRP A 125 9.19 -10.48 4.56
C TRP A 125 8.92 -9.63 5.80
N ASP A 126 9.30 -8.36 5.76
CA ASP A 126 9.15 -7.44 6.90
C ASP A 126 7.69 -7.00 7.06
N SER A 127 6.86 -7.91 7.55
CA SER A 127 5.45 -7.65 7.89
C SER A 127 5.03 -8.57 9.04
N PHE A 128 4.44 -7.98 10.08
CA PHE A 128 4.15 -8.66 11.34
C PHE A 128 2.79 -8.24 11.87
N ASP A 129 2.19 -9.09 12.68
CA ASP A 129 0.99 -8.74 13.43
C ASP A 129 1.22 -7.51 14.31
N PRO A 130 0.17 -6.73 14.62
CA PRO A 130 0.32 -5.58 15.51
C PRO A 130 0.96 -5.99 16.84
N PRO A 131 1.97 -5.23 17.32
CA PRO A 131 2.60 -5.53 18.60
C PRO A 131 1.63 -5.28 19.76
N ALA A 132 1.83 -6.00 20.87
CA ALA A 132 0.94 -5.92 22.03
C ALA A 132 0.88 -4.53 22.65
N ASP A 133 1.95 -3.73 22.51
CA ASP A 133 2.01 -2.37 23.04
C ASP A 133 1.36 -1.32 22.13
N GLY A 134 0.81 -1.73 20.98
CA GLY A 134 0.16 -0.85 20.01
C GLY A 134 1.11 -0.20 19.00
N GLY A 135 2.41 -0.41 19.13
CA GLY A 135 3.41 0.10 18.21
C GLY A 135 3.70 1.60 18.36
N ARG A 136 4.31 2.16 17.32
CA ARG A 136 4.64 3.58 17.23
C ARG A 136 3.38 4.42 17.04
N SER A 137 3.41 5.68 17.46
CA SER A 137 2.28 6.59 17.37
C SER A 137 1.76 6.74 15.93
N PRO A 138 0.44 6.61 15.69
CA PRO A 138 -0.13 6.89 14.37
C PRO A 138 0.01 8.36 13.96
N ALA A 139 0.29 9.27 14.88
CA ALA A 139 0.59 10.66 14.56
C ALA A 139 1.88 10.83 13.75
N ASP A 140 2.75 9.82 13.72
CA ASP A 140 3.98 9.84 12.93
C ASP A 140 3.76 9.52 11.44
N VAL A 141 2.56 9.14 11.04
CA VAL A 141 2.20 9.00 9.62
C VAL A 141 2.26 10.38 8.96
N VAL A 142 2.96 10.44 7.83
CA VAL A 142 3.07 11.68 7.05
C VAL A 142 1.98 11.69 5.98
N ILE A 143 1.17 12.75 5.97
CA ILE A 143 0.09 12.93 4.99
C ILE A 143 0.30 14.28 4.31
N ARG A 144 0.32 14.28 2.98
CA ARG A 144 0.44 15.51 2.18
C ARG A 144 -0.54 15.47 1.03
N GLU A 145 -1.37 16.48 0.94
CA GLU A 145 -2.35 16.63 -0.14
C GLU A 145 -1.82 17.60 -1.18
N SER A 146 -1.92 17.22 -2.46
CA SER A 146 -1.58 18.10 -3.55
C SER A 146 -2.73 19.10 -3.78
N ARG A 147 -2.42 20.39 -3.85
CA ARG A 147 -3.41 21.42 -4.12
C ARG A 147 -3.98 21.34 -5.54
N THR A 148 -3.26 20.71 -6.45
CA THR A 148 -3.72 20.57 -7.85
C THR A 148 -4.67 19.39 -8.01
N ALA A 149 -4.70 18.45 -7.08
CA ALA A 149 -5.48 17.23 -7.19
C ALA A 149 -6.98 17.45 -7.14
N GLY A 150 -7.45 18.51 -6.48
CA GLY A 150 -8.86 18.84 -6.34
C GLY A 150 -9.31 20.03 -7.19
N ALA A 151 -8.45 20.49 -8.07
CA ALA A 151 -8.76 21.66 -8.91
C ALA A 151 -9.70 21.32 -10.06
#